data_2dd37e18a947594295af8ba9709587ce
#
_entry.id   2dd37e18a947594295af8ba9709587ce
#
_cell.length_a   1.000
_cell.length_b   1.000
_cell.length_c   1.000
_cell.angle_alpha   90.00
_cell.angle_beta   90.00
_cell.angle_gamma   90.00
#
_symmetry.space_group_name_H-M   'P 1'
#
loop_
_entity.id
_entity.type
_entity.pdbx_description
1 polymer ?
#
loop_
_entity_poly.entity_id
_entity_poly.type
_entity_poly.pdbx_seq_one_letter_code
_entity_poly.pdbx_strand_id
1 'polypeptide(L)'
;GECCRGAPPVLVFDQAGNLVRSWGGPGPGYEWPGSNHGIFVDHKGHVWIGGNGPKDAHILKFTKDGKFLQQFGGLGKNAGSNSMEHFGRVAKIWVDPKANEAFVADGYLNKRVAVLDADSGKMKRYWGAYGNKPDDTPLAKYDPAAAPSQQFRNPVHCADLSQDGLLYVCDRQHNRLQVFKPDGTFIKEAFYAKNTLGSGSAWDIAFSKDPQQRFIFIADGTNEVVRIVLRETLEEITNFGDGGRQPGQFYGVHSIATDSKGNVYTTETYEGKRVQRFVFKGVGTVNAGRQGVLWPKR
;
A
#
# COMPACT_ATOMS: atom_id res chain seq x y z
N GLY A 1 4.92 -23.32 6.06
CA GLY A 1 5.45 -23.88 7.28
C GLY A 1 5.86 -25.32 7.06
N GLU A 2 6.90 -25.73 7.71
CA GLU A 2 7.48 -27.06 7.50
C GLU A 2 6.59 -28.19 8.04
N CYS A 3 5.69 -27.88 8.96
CA CYS A 3 4.85 -28.87 9.64
C CYS A 3 3.40 -28.92 9.17
N CYS A 4 2.91 -27.89 8.49
CA CYS A 4 1.47 -27.72 8.35
C CYS A 4 1.07 -27.15 6.99
N ARG A 5 -0.14 -27.48 6.53
CA ARG A 5 -0.73 -26.83 5.36
C ARG A 5 -1.00 -25.37 5.68
N GLY A 6 -0.53 -24.44 4.83
CA GLY A 6 -0.81 -23.02 4.96
C GLY A 6 -2.32 -22.72 4.94
N ALA A 7 -2.72 -21.64 5.62
CA ALA A 7 -4.09 -21.14 5.52
C ALA A 7 -4.40 -20.69 4.08
N PRO A 8 -5.69 -20.67 3.68
CA PRO A 8 -6.08 -20.02 2.42
C PRO A 8 -5.57 -18.59 2.35
N PRO A 9 -5.22 -18.09 1.15
CA PRO A 9 -4.58 -16.78 0.99
C PRO A 9 -5.38 -15.59 1.49
N VAL A 10 -6.71 -15.65 1.49
CA VAL A 10 -7.58 -14.59 1.98
C VAL A 10 -8.30 -15.05 3.24
N LEU A 11 -8.10 -14.30 4.32
CA LEU A 11 -8.74 -14.51 5.60
C LEU A 11 -9.65 -13.31 5.91
N VAL A 12 -10.90 -13.58 6.28
CA VAL A 12 -11.88 -12.55 6.64
C VAL A 12 -12.22 -12.70 8.11
N PHE A 13 -12.04 -11.62 8.85
CA PHE A 13 -12.31 -11.57 10.29
C PHE A 13 -13.49 -10.62 10.58
N ASP A 14 -14.24 -10.90 11.62
CA ASP A 14 -15.17 -9.94 12.20
C ASP A 14 -14.41 -8.86 13.01
N GLN A 15 -15.14 -7.87 13.53
CA GLN A 15 -14.54 -6.78 14.33
C GLN A 15 -13.97 -7.25 15.69
N ALA A 16 -14.39 -8.41 16.16
CA ALA A 16 -13.88 -9.04 17.38
C ALA A 16 -12.59 -9.85 17.13
N GLY A 17 -12.24 -10.08 15.85
CA GLY A 17 -11.06 -10.85 15.45
C GLY A 17 -11.35 -12.35 15.22
N ASN A 18 -12.62 -12.76 15.19
CA ASN A 18 -12.97 -14.14 14.86
C ASN A 18 -12.87 -14.37 13.35
N LEU A 19 -12.27 -15.47 12.94
CA LEU A 19 -12.23 -15.86 11.53
C LEU A 19 -13.62 -16.30 11.08
N VAL A 20 -14.23 -15.53 10.17
CA VAL A 20 -15.59 -15.81 9.66
C VAL A 20 -15.59 -16.46 8.29
N ARG A 21 -14.50 -16.31 7.54
CA ARG A 21 -14.34 -16.91 6.21
C ARG A 21 -12.89 -16.99 5.80
N SER A 22 -12.56 -17.95 4.94
CA SER A 22 -11.27 -18.02 4.26
C SER A 22 -11.45 -18.59 2.86
N TRP A 23 -10.67 -18.11 1.89
CA TRP A 23 -10.74 -18.52 0.49
C TRP A 23 -9.48 -18.14 -0.29
N GLY A 24 -9.45 -18.49 -1.57
CA GLY A 24 -8.36 -18.16 -2.50
C GLY A 24 -7.41 -19.33 -2.74
N GLY A 25 -6.43 -19.09 -3.58
CA GLY A 25 -5.54 -20.09 -4.14
C GLY A 25 -5.89 -20.45 -5.58
N PRO A 26 -5.12 -21.35 -6.23
CA PRO A 26 -5.35 -21.76 -7.61
C PRO A 26 -6.78 -22.28 -7.83
N GLY A 27 -7.37 -21.91 -8.96
CA GLY A 27 -8.73 -22.29 -9.34
C GLY A 27 -8.94 -22.19 -10.85
N PRO A 28 -10.11 -22.62 -11.35
CA PRO A 28 -10.39 -22.59 -12.78
C PRO A 28 -10.59 -21.18 -13.31
N GLY A 29 -10.04 -20.92 -14.50
CA GLY A 29 -10.27 -19.69 -15.25
C GLY A 29 -9.40 -18.49 -14.85
N TYR A 30 -8.47 -18.64 -13.91
CA TYR A 30 -7.52 -17.61 -13.52
C TYR A 30 -6.20 -18.20 -13.02
N GLU A 31 -5.19 -17.34 -12.94
CA GLU A 31 -3.85 -17.69 -12.46
C GLU A 31 -3.64 -17.02 -11.10
N TRP A 32 -3.51 -17.83 -10.03
CA TRP A 32 -3.26 -17.28 -8.69
C TRP A 32 -1.84 -16.74 -8.58
N PRO A 33 -1.62 -15.55 -7.96
CA PRO A 33 -0.28 -14.99 -7.78
C PRO A 33 0.66 -15.93 -7.02
N GLY A 34 1.91 -15.99 -7.46
CA GLY A 34 2.96 -16.75 -6.79
C GLY A 34 3.32 -16.18 -5.41
N SER A 35 3.11 -14.89 -5.21
CA SER A 35 3.25 -14.21 -3.92
C SER A 35 2.16 -13.15 -3.80
N ASN A 36 1.16 -13.40 -2.94
CA ASN A 36 0.08 -12.43 -2.70
C ASN A 36 0.65 -11.14 -2.11
N HIS A 37 0.16 -9.99 -2.61
CA HIS A 37 0.59 -8.70 -2.08
C HIS A 37 -0.60 -7.77 -1.86
N GLY A 38 -0.89 -6.86 -2.77
CA GLY A 38 -1.98 -5.90 -2.60
C GLY A 38 -3.35 -6.54 -2.55
N ILE A 39 -4.15 -6.16 -1.55
CA ILE A 39 -5.58 -6.51 -1.47
C ILE A 39 -6.39 -5.25 -1.25
N PHE A 40 -7.49 -5.11 -1.98
CA PHE A 40 -8.43 -3.99 -1.83
C PHE A 40 -9.87 -4.46 -2.01
N VAL A 41 -10.78 -3.89 -1.25
CA VAL A 41 -12.22 -4.13 -1.42
C VAL A 41 -12.86 -2.86 -1.96
N ASP A 42 -13.42 -2.92 -3.17
CA ASP A 42 -14.05 -1.78 -3.81
C ASP A 42 -15.46 -1.49 -3.26
N HIS A 43 -16.03 -0.36 -3.67
CA HIS A 43 -17.36 0.08 -3.26
C HIS A 43 -18.52 -0.83 -3.71
N LYS A 44 -18.26 -1.72 -4.69
CA LYS A 44 -19.21 -2.75 -5.16
C LYS A 44 -19.06 -4.06 -4.36
N GLY A 45 -18.09 -4.09 -3.41
CA GLY A 45 -17.78 -5.29 -2.61
C GLY A 45 -16.92 -6.30 -3.35
N HIS A 46 -16.25 -5.92 -4.44
CA HIS A 46 -15.32 -6.79 -5.12
C HIS A 46 -13.94 -6.73 -4.45
N VAL A 47 -13.29 -7.88 -4.38
CA VAL A 47 -11.93 -8.02 -3.83
C VAL A 47 -10.93 -8.05 -4.97
N TRP A 48 -10.01 -7.09 -4.96
CA TRP A 48 -8.92 -6.98 -5.92
C TRP A 48 -7.64 -7.51 -5.29
N ILE A 49 -6.89 -8.31 -6.02
CA ILE A 49 -5.67 -8.95 -5.52
C ILE A 49 -4.56 -8.76 -6.53
N GLY A 50 -3.45 -8.21 -6.07
CA GLY A 50 -2.18 -8.13 -6.79
C GLY A 50 -1.17 -9.13 -6.24
N GLY A 51 -0.05 -9.27 -6.94
CA GLY A 51 1.04 -10.15 -6.54
C GLY A 51 2.41 -9.58 -6.88
N ASN A 52 3.42 -9.98 -6.10
CA ASN A 52 4.81 -9.56 -6.28
C ASN A 52 5.79 -10.71 -6.52
N GLY A 53 5.29 -11.91 -6.77
CA GLY A 53 6.11 -13.06 -7.15
C GLY A 53 6.81 -12.86 -8.50
N PRO A 54 7.85 -13.66 -8.80
CA PRO A 54 8.70 -13.45 -9.99
C PRO A 54 7.96 -13.39 -11.32
N LYS A 55 6.82 -14.05 -11.42
CA LYS A 55 5.99 -14.10 -12.65
C LYS A 55 4.69 -13.30 -12.54
N ASP A 56 4.41 -12.66 -11.41
CA ASP A 56 3.15 -11.97 -11.18
C ASP A 56 3.09 -10.68 -12.03
N ALA A 57 2.28 -10.72 -13.09
CA ALA A 57 2.10 -9.65 -14.05
C ALA A 57 0.60 -9.39 -14.33
N HIS A 58 -0.24 -9.63 -13.32
CA HIS A 58 -1.70 -9.58 -13.43
C HIS A 58 -2.36 -9.15 -12.12
N ILE A 59 -3.63 -8.82 -12.22
CA ILE A 59 -4.52 -8.50 -11.11
C ILE A 59 -5.73 -9.42 -11.20
N LEU A 60 -6.18 -9.92 -10.06
CA LEU A 60 -7.40 -10.72 -9.95
C LEU A 60 -8.51 -9.93 -9.28
N LYS A 61 -9.75 -10.15 -9.73
CA LYS A 61 -10.96 -9.58 -9.15
C LYS A 61 -11.95 -10.69 -8.80
N PHE A 62 -12.44 -10.64 -7.56
CA PHE A 62 -13.38 -11.62 -7.00
C PHE A 62 -14.58 -10.92 -6.35
N THR A 63 -15.67 -11.65 -6.13
CA THR A 63 -16.68 -11.23 -5.15
C THR A 63 -16.10 -11.35 -3.73
N LYS A 64 -16.72 -10.71 -2.74
CA LYS A 64 -16.35 -10.85 -1.32
C LYS A 64 -16.36 -12.30 -0.81
N ASP A 65 -17.07 -13.18 -1.50
CA ASP A 65 -17.20 -14.60 -1.14
C ASP A 65 -16.19 -15.50 -1.88
N GLY A 66 -15.29 -14.89 -2.68
CA GLY A 66 -14.23 -15.61 -3.36
C GLY A 66 -14.62 -16.19 -4.72
N LYS A 67 -15.78 -15.83 -5.30
CA LYS A 67 -16.12 -16.20 -6.68
C LYS A 67 -15.30 -15.33 -7.64
N PHE A 68 -14.57 -15.99 -8.54
CA PHE A 68 -13.80 -15.31 -9.58
C PHE A 68 -14.69 -14.47 -10.50
N LEU A 69 -14.25 -13.27 -10.80
CA LEU A 69 -14.92 -12.34 -11.71
C LEU A 69 -14.07 -12.05 -12.94
N GLN A 70 -12.79 -11.65 -12.73
CA GLN A 70 -11.96 -11.19 -13.84
C GLN A 70 -10.47 -11.26 -13.50
N GLN A 71 -9.65 -11.44 -14.53
CA GLN A 71 -8.20 -11.30 -14.52
C GLN A 71 -7.78 -10.22 -15.51
N PHE A 72 -6.90 -9.31 -15.08
CA PHE A 72 -6.29 -8.28 -15.91
C PHE A 72 -4.79 -8.57 -16.03
N GLY A 73 -4.27 -8.60 -17.25
CA GLY A 73 -2.90 -9.05 -17.49
C GLY A 73 -2.76 -10.57 -17.48
N GLY A 74 -1.55 -11.09 -17.37
CA GLY A 74 -1.29 -12.53 -17.40
C GLY A 74 0.03 -12.90 -16.74
N LEU A 75 0.09 -14.10 -16.17
CA LEU A 75 1.26 -14.62 -15.49
C LEU A 75 2.48 -14.66 -16.42
N GLY A 76 3.59 -14.09 -15.99
CA GLY A 76 4.85 -14.07 -16.77
C GLY A 76 4.86 -13.13 -17.96
N LYS A 77 3.81 -12.33 -18.18
CA LYS A 77 3.69 -11.45 -19.36
C LYS A 77 4.10 -10.00 -19.11
N ASN A 78 5.02 -9.74 -18.19
CA ASN A 78 5.55 -8.40 -18.02
C ASN A 78 6.19 -7.88 -19.30
N ALA A 79 5.87 -6.64 -19.69
CA ALA A 79 6.39 -5.97 -20.87
C ALA A 79 6.95 -4.56 -20.54
N GLY A 80 7.36 -4.34 -19.29
CA GLY A 80 7.95 -3.09 -18.82
C GLY A 80 6.93 -2.03 -18.41
N SER A 81 7.46 -0.94 -17.85
CA SER A 81 6.65 0.15 -17.26
C SER A 81 5.82 0.94 -18.27
N ASN A 82 6.08 0.81 -19.55
CA ASN A 82 5.34 1.50 -20.62
C ASN A 82 4.29 0.61 -21.30
N SER A 83 4.07 -0.62 -20.84
CA SER A 83 3.04 -1.51 -21.37
C SER A 83 1.63 -1.00 -21.06
N MET A 84 0.72 -1.06 -22.03
CA MET A 84 -0.72 -0.76 -21.86
C MET A 84 -1.56 -2.02 -21.56
N GLU A 85 -0.94 -3.19 -21.42
CA GLU A 85 -1.66 -4.47 -21.29
C GLU A 85 -1.23 -5.27 -20.06
N HIS A 86 0.02 -5.14 -19.66
CA HIS A 86 0.62 -6.00 -18.63
C HIS A 86 1.21 -5.20 -17.46
N PHE A 87 1.31 -5.85 -16.31
CA PHE A 87 1.84 -5.28 -15.07
C PHE A 87 3.22 -5.85 -14.74
N GLY A 88 3.87 -5.24 -13.75
CA GLY A 88 5.16 -5.68 -13.23
C GLY A 88 5.18 -5.83 -11.72
N ARG A 89 4.52 -6.86 -11.19
CA ARG A 89 4.45 -7.16 -9.76
C ARG A 89 3.76 -6.05 -8.97
N VAL A 90 2.43 -6.09 -9.01
CA VAL A 90 1.54 -5.09 -8.43
C VAL A 90 1.65 -5.07 -6.90
N ALA A 91 1.91 -3.89 -6.35
CA ALA A 91 2.02 -3.69 -4.90
C ALA A 91 0.68 -3.39 -4.23
N LYS A 92 -0.12 -2.49 -4.79
CA LYS A 92 -1.42 -2.07 -4.22
C LYS A 92 -2.39 -1.64 -5.32
N ILE A 93 -3.67 -1.73 -5.02
CA ILE A 93 -4.77 -1.26 -5.87
C ILE A 93 -5.68 -0.37 -5.01
N TRP A 94 -6.18 0.69 -5.59
CA TRP A 94 -7.24 1.54 -5.05
C TRP A 94 -8.29 1.79 -6.13
N VAL A 95 -9.57 1.73 -5.80
CA VAL A 95 -10.66 1.97 -6.77
C VAL A 95 -11.43 3.22 -6.39
N ASP A 96 -11.48 4.18 -7.31
CA ASP A 96 -12.30 5.39 -7.18
C ASP A 96 -13.76 5.07 -7.52
N PRO A 97 -14.69 5.20 -6.56
CA PRO A 97 -16.11 4.97 -6.80
C PRO A 97 -16.76 6.02 -7.71
N LYS A 98 -16.17 7.23 -7.82
CA LYS A 98 -16.76 8.34 -8.61
C LYS A 98 -16.39 8.22 -10.08
N ALA A 99 -15.11 8.01 -10.38
CA ALA A 99 -14.62 7.88 -11.76
C ALA A 99 -14.69 6.45 -12.29
N ASN A 100 -14.97 5.46 -11.44
CA ASN A 100 -14.87 4.02 -11.73
C ASN A 100 -13.50 3.66 -12.29
N GLU A 101 -12.44 4.18 -11.66
CA GLU A 101 -11.05 3.96 -12.05
C GLU A 101 -10.29 3.21 -10.94
N ALA A 102 -9.47 2.24 -11.34
CA ALA A 102 -8.55 1.57 -10.45
C ALA A 102 -7.15 2.15 -10.62
N PHE A 103 -6.61 2.71 -9.54
CA PHE A 103 -5.21 3.16 -9.45
C PHE A 103 -4.36 2.01 -8.94
N VAL A 104 -3.34 1.67 -9.69
CA VAL A 104 -2.48 0.51 -9.44
C VAL A 104 -1.06 1.00 -9.19
N ALA A 105 -0.55 0.76 -7.99
CA ALA A 105 0.87 0.86 -7.69
C ALA A 105 1.58 -0.34 -8.33
N ASP A 106 1.98 -0.20 -9.58
CA ASP A 106 2.62 -1.23 -10.40
C ASP A 106 4.15 -1.11 -10.24
N GLY A 107 4.66 -1.59 -9.09
CA GLY A 107 5.91 -1.09 -8.56
C GLY A 107 7.04 -2.07 -8.25
N TYR A 108 6.82 -3.35 -8.00
CA TYR A 108 7.93 -4.25 -7.62
C TYR A 108 8.89 -4.59 -8.78
N LEU A 109 8.39 -4.48 -10.02
CA LEU A 109 9.23 -4.61 -11.22
C LEU A 109 9.12 -3.38 -12.10
N ASN A 110 7.89 -2.89 -12.33
CA ASN A 110 7.64 -1.62 -13.03
C ASN A 110 7.85 -0.41 -12.10
N LYS A 111 7.88 0.80 -12.66
CA LYS A 111 8.14 2.05 -11.93
C LYS A 111 7.03 3.08 -12.19
N ARG A 112 5.76 2.68 -11.94
CA ARG A 112 4.62 3.52 -12.34
C ARG A 112 3.41 3.39 -11.43
N VAL A 113 2.54 4.39 -11.55
CA VAL A 113 1.11 4.25 -11.29
C VAL A 113 0.43 3.94 -12.62
N ALA A 114 -0.39 2.91 -12.66
CA ALA A 114 -1.26 2.61 -13.81
C ALA A 114 -2.71 2.82 -13.44
N VAL A 115 -3.52 3.31 -14.38
CA VAL A 115 -4.95 3.58 -14.16
C VAL A 115 -5.78 2.77 -15.14
N LEU A 116 -6.72 2.01 -14.59
CA LEU A 116 -7.61 1.15 -15.34
C LEU A 116 -9.05 1.64 -15.23
N ASP A 117 -9.85 1.35 -16.23
CA ASP A 117 -11.30 1.27 -16.05
C ASP A 117 -11.62 0.08 -15.13
N ALA A 118 -12.34 0.31 -14.03
CA ALA A 118 -12.52 -0.70 -13.00
C ALA A 118 -13.48 -1.84 -13.38
N ASP A 119 -14.29 -1.66 -14.43
CA ASP A 119 -15.20 -2.69 -14.90
C ASP A 119 -14.58 -3.53 -16.03
N SER A 120 -14.02 -2.88 -17.05
CA SER A 120 -13.43 -3.56 -18.20
C SER A 120 -11.96 -3.98 -17.99
N GLY A 121 -11.25 -3.34 -17.06
CA GLY A 121 -9.80 -3.52 -16.86
C GLY A 121 -8.93 -2.90 -17.94
N LYS A 122 -9.52 -2.17 -18.88
CA LYS A 122 -8.76 -1.47 -19.92
C LYS A 122 -7.87 -0.40 -19.29
N MET A 123 -6.58 -0.46 -19.57
CA MET A 123 -5.65 0.57 -19.11
C MET A 123 -5.92 1.89 -19.83
N LYS A 124 -6.10 2.96 -19.09
CA LYS A 124 -6.44 4.30 -19.58
C LYS A 124 -5.22 5.19 -19.72
N ARG A 125 -4.32 5.14 -18.74
CA ARG A 125 -3.10 5.95 -18.63
C ARG A 125 -2.14 5.39 -17.57
N TYR A 126 -0.93 5.89 -17.55
CA TYR A 126 0.07 5.61 -16.53
C TYR A 126 1.10 6.76 -16.48
N TRP A 127 1.83 6.85 -15.37
CA TRP A 127 2.93 7.80 -15.19
C TRP A 127 3.95 7.29 -14.15
N GLY A 128 5.14 7.85 -14.21
CA GLY A 128 6.23 7.69 -13.24
C GLY A 128 6.32 8.84 -12.24
N ALA A 129 7.44 8.96 -11.56
CA ALA A 129 7.68 10.06 -10.63
C ALA A 129 7.54 11.42 -11.35
N TYR A 130 7.00 12.41 -10.65
CA TYR A 130 6.72 13.77 -11.14
C TYR A 130 5.80 13.85 -12.38
N GLY A 131 5.07 12.78 -12.68
CA GLY A 131 4.26 12.68 -13.89
C GLY A 131 5.05 12.34 -15.15
N ASN A 132 6.34 12.07 -15.03
CA ASN A 132 7.20 11.71 -16.14
C ASN A 132 6.84 10.35 -16.75
N LYS A 133 7.23 10.14 -18.00
CA LYS A 133 7.19 8.81 -18.59
C LYS A 133 8.15 7.88 -17.82
N PRO A 134 7.72 6.68 -17.40
CA PRO A 134 8.58 5.72 -16.74
C PRO A 134 9.79 5.33 -17.60
N ASP A 135 10.94 5.22 -16.94
CA ASP A 135 12.18 4.72 -17.51
C ASP A 135 12.64 3.50 -16.70
N ASP A 136 12.74 2.35 -17.36
CA ASP A 136 13.13 1.08 -16.75
C ASP A 136 14.64 0.94 -16.56
N THR A 137 15.45 1.90 -17.02
CA THR A 137 16.89 1.92 -16.78
C THR A 137 17.19 1.74 -15.28
N PRO A 138 18.12 0.84 -14.92
CA PRO A 138 18.49 0.63 -13.52
C PRO A 138 18.96 1.93 -12.87
N LEU A 139 18.44 2.22 -11.69
CA LEU A 139 18.86 3.37 -10.90
C LEU A 139 20.12 3.04 -10.10
N ALA A 140 20.99 4.03 -9.94
CA ALA A 140 22.12 3.96 -9.01
C ALA A 140 21.64 3.65 -7.59
N LYS A 141 22.52 3.16 -6.72
CA LYS A 141 22.22 2.94 -5.30
C LYS A 141 21.64 4.24 -4.69
N TYR A 142 20.65 4.09 -3.83
CA TYR A 142 20.05 5.24 -3.14
C TYR A 142 21.11 5.96 -2.29
N ASP A 143 21.18 7.26 -2.50
CA ASP A 143 21.99 8.19 -1.73
C ASP A 143 21.09 9.29 -1.16
N PRO A 144 20.91 9.39 0.17
CA PRO A 144 20.10 10.42 0.79
C PRO A 144 20.62 11.84 0.58
N ALA A 145 21.88 12.03 0.26
CA ALA A 145 22.47 13.34 -0.03
C ALA A 145 22.26 13.80 -1.48
N ALA A 146 21.93 12.87 -2.38
CA ALA A 146 21.72 13.19 -3.79
C ALA A 146 20.41 14.01 -4.00
N ALA A 147 20.36 14.70 -5.14
CA ALA A 147 19.13 15.33 -5.61
C ALA A 147 18.02 14.28 -5.79
N PRO A 148 16.73 14.66 -5.59
CA PRO A 148 15.61 13.75 -5.78
C PRO A 148 15.59 13.13 -7.18
N SER A 149 15.52 11.80 -7.24
CA SER A 149 15.43 11.07 -8.50
C SER A 149 14.16 11.42 -9.26
N GLN A 150 14.27 11.64 -10.57
CA GLN A 150 13.16 11.93 -11.46
C GLN A 150 12.36 10.68 -11.87
N GLN A 151 12.78 9.51 -11.42
CA GLN A 151 12.07 8.23 -11.59
C GLN A 151 11.70 7.63 -10.25
N PHE A 152 10.63 6.85 -10.19
CA PHE A 152 10.34 6.00 -9.04
C PHE A 152 11.39 4.91 -8.90
N ARG A 153 11.65 4.53 -7.65
CA ARG A 153 12.44 3.33 -7.33
C ARG A 153 11.49 2.18 -6.98
N ASN A 154 11.85 0.99 -7.39
CA ASN A 154 11.11 -0.20 -7.00
C ASN A 154 11.18 -0.45 -5.48
N PRO A 155 10.03 -0.68 -4.82
CA PRO A 155 8.71 -0.63 -5.41
C PRO A 155 8.03 0.74 -5.31
N VAL A 156 7.21 1.09 -6.30
CA VAL A 156 6.07 2.00 -6.11
C VAL A 156 5.05 1.21 -5.31
N HIS A 157 4.82 1.56 -4.04
CA HIS A 157 4.25 0.61 -3.09
C HIS A 157 2.80 0.90 -2.69
N CYS A 158 2.37 2.16 -2.74
CA CYS A 158 0.98 2.56 -2.57
C CYS A 158 0.55 3.59 -3.62
N ALA A 159 -0.76 3.68 -3.88
CA ALA A 159 -1.39 4.71 -4.69
C ALA A 159 -2.84 4.87 -4.21
N ASP A 160 -3.06 5.74 -3.24
CA ASP A 160 -4.33 5.91 -2.56
C ASP A 160 -4.94 7.29 -2.83
N LEU A 161 -6.21 7.33 -3.21
CA LEU A 161 -6.94 8.55 -3.52
C LEU A 161 -7.64 9.10 -2.27
N SER A 162 -7.43 10.38 -1.99
CA SER A 162 -8.14 11.10 -0.93
C SER A 162 -9.55 11.50 -1.36
N GLN A 163 -10.40 11.90 -0.41
CA GLN A 163 -11.80 12.29 -0.69
C GLN A 163 -11.92 13.53 -1.58
N ASP A 164 -10.93 14.43 -1.53
CA ASP A 164 -10.83 15.62 -2.37
C ASP A 164 -10.15 15.35 -3.73
N GLY A 165 -9.89 14.09 -4.05
CA GLY A 165 -9.45 13.66 -5.36
C GLY A 165 -7.96 13.83 -5.64
N LEU A 166 -7.10 13.85 -4.62
CA LEU A 166 -5.66 13.81 -4.79
C LEU A 166 -5.12 12.40 -4.56
N LEU A 167 -4.23 11.95 -5.44
CA LEU A 167 -3.60 10.64 -5.36
C LEU A 167 -2.25 10.73 -4.65
N TYR A 168 -2.07 9.93 -3.62
CA TYR A 168 -0.85 9.84 -2.82
C TYR A 168 -0.11 8.56 -3.15
N VAL A 169 1.14 8.68 -3.56
CA VAL A 169 1.96 7.58 -4.10
C VAL A 169 3.20 7.36 -3.24
N CYS A 170 3.37 6.15 -2.73
CA CYS A 170 4.56 5.75 -1.96
C CYS A 170 5.69 5.31 -2.88
N ASP A 171 6.74 6.11 -2.98
CA ASP A 171 8.02 5.72 -3.56
C ASP A 171 8.93 5.20 -2.43
N ARG A 172 8.71 3.91 -2.09
CA ARG A 172 9.15 3.31 -0.83
C ARG A 172 10.64 3.47 -0.58
N GLN A 173 11.49 3.04 -1.51
CA GLN A 173 12.94 3.06 -1.33
C GLN A 173 13.57 4.44 -1.56
N HIS A 174 12.83 5.42 -2.08
CA HIS A 174 13.23 6.82 -2.07
C HIS A 174 12.75 7.57 -0.82
N ASN A 175 12.10 6.87 0.13
CA ASN A 175 11.64 7.46 1.39
C ASN A 175 10.68 8.64 1.20
N ARG A 176 9.88 8.65 0.15
CA ARG A 176 9.03 9.78 -0.20
C ARG A 176 7.59 9.40 -0.50
N LEU A 177 6.73 10.35 -0.26
CA LEU A 177 5.34 10.37 -0.71
C LEU A 177 5.21 11.47 -1.75
N GLN A 178 4.72 11.14 -2.94
CA GLN A 178 4.39 12.10 -3.98
C GLN A 178 2.87 12.21 -4.13
N VAL A 179 2.39 13.43 -4.36
CA VAL A 179 0.97 13.76 -4.50
C VAL A 179 0.71 14.21 -5.94
N PHE A 180 -0.34 13.65 -6.52
CA PHE A 180 -0.74 13.89 -7.91
C PHE A 180 -2.23 14.23 -8.00
N LYS A 181 -2.62 14.87 -9.10
CA LYS A 181 -3.98 14.76 -9.61
C LYS A 181 -4.20 13.37 -10.23
N PRO A 182 -5.46 12.93 -10.38
CA PRO A 182 -5.76 11.62 -10.99
C PRO A 182 -5.28 11.46 -12.44
N ASP A 183 -4.99 12.56 -13.12
CA ASP A 183 -4.44 12.57 -14.49
C ASP A 183 -2.91 12.39 -14.55
N GLY A 184 -2.23 12.34 -13.39
CA GLY A 184 -0.78 12.21 -13.29
C GLY A 184 -0.05 13.54 -13.12
N THR A 185 -0.76 14.69 -13.06
CA THR A 185 -0.14 15.99 -12.77
C THR A 185 0.44 16.01 -11.37
N PHE A 186 1.75 16.18 -11.24
CA PHE A 186 2.45 16.29 -9.97
C PHE A 186 2.06 17.57 -9.22
N ILE A 187 1.88 17.46 -7.90
CA ILE A 187 1.51 18.58 -7.03
C ILE A 187 2.62 18.90 -6.03
N LYS A 188 3.03 17.92 -5.22
CA LYS A 188 4.02 18.10 -4.16
C LYS A 188 4.58 16.77 -3.69
N GLU A 189 5.64 16.83 -2.90
CA GLU A 189 6.21 15.65 -2.24
C GLU A 189 6.74 15.97 -0.85
N ALA A 190 6.94 14.94 -0.06
CA ALA A 190 7.70 15.00 1.19
C ALA A 190 8.49 13.71 1.40
N PHE A 191 9.58 13.83 2.15
CA PHE A 191 10.47 12.73 2.51
C PHE A 191 10.32 12.41 4.00
N TYR A 192 10.29 11.12 4.33
CA TYR A 192 10.18 10.65 5.70
C TYR A 192 11.38 9.77 6.04
N ALA A 193 12.08 10.08 7.15
CA ALA A 193 13.32 9.40 7.51
C ALA A 193 14.25 9.20 6.30
N LYS A 194 14.56 10.29 5.60
CA LYS A 194 15.28 10.31 4.31
C LYS A 194 16.58 9.49 4.31
N ASN A 195 17.20 9.30 5.47
CA ASN A 195 18.44 8.54 5.62
C ASN A 195 18.22 7.01 5.72
N THR A 196 16.97 6.54 5.69
CA THR A 196 16.69 5.10 5.72
C THR A 196 17.19 4.43 4.44
N LEU A 197 18.02 3.43 4.61
CA LEU A 197 18.55 2.60 3.51
C LEU A 197 17.74 1.32 3.36
N GLY A 198 18.10 0.49 2.38
CA GLY A 198 17.49 -0.81 2.16
C GLY A 198 16.06 -0.72 1.65
N SER A 199 15.10 -1.12 2.45
CA SER A 199 13.69 -1.19 2.02
C SER A 199 12.94 0.16 2.06
N GLY A 200 13.56 1.22 2.61
CA GLY A 200 12.96 2.56 2.68
C GLY A 200 11.86 2.68 3.74
N SER A 201 11.26 3.88 3.84
CA SER A 201 10.36 4.26 4.95
C SER A 201 8.89 4.44 4.56
N ALA A 202 8.56 4.73 3.30
CA ALA A 202 7.20 5.01 2.88
C ALA A 202 6.54 3.75 2.30
N TRP A 203 6.10 2.83 3.20
CA TRP A 203 5.60 1.53 2.75
C TRP A 203 4.13 1.58 2.34
N ASP A 204 3.25 2.06 3.19
CA ASP A 204 1.83 2.14 2.90
C ASP A 204 1.19 3.31 3.63
N ILE A 205 0.02 3.75 3.19
CA ILE A 205 -0.72 4.84 3.82
C ILE A 205 -2.17 4.50 4.06
N ALA A 206 -2.74 5.19 5.07
CA ALA A 206 -4.18 5.29 5.26
C ALA A 206 -4.54 6.72 5.69
N PHE A 207 -5.72 7.19 5.27
CA PHE A 207 -6.23 8.50 5.67
C PHE A 207 -7.05 8.41 6.95
N SER A 208 -6.99 9.47 7.78
CA SER A 208 -7.92 9.62 8.89
C SER A 208 -9.36 9.72 8.39
N LYS A 209 -10.32 9.43 9.28
CA LYS A 209 -11.77 9.39 8.93
C LYS A 209 -12.54 10.64 9.34
N ASP A 210 -11.83 11.68 9.80
CA ASP A 210 -12.45 13.00 9.95
C ASP A 210 -12.85 13.56 8.56
N PRO A 211 -13.86 14.44 8.49
CA PRO A 211 -14.42 14.91 7.22
C PRO A 211 -13.41 15.56 6.28
N GLN A 212 -12.33 16.15 6.82
CA GLN A 212 -11.27 16.79 6.06
C GLN A 212 -10.11 15.84 5.74
N GLN A 213 -10.12 14.62 6.28
CA GLN A 213 -8.98 13.70 6.19
C GLN A 213 -7.65 14.39 6.54
N ARG A 214 -7.62 15.06 7.70
CA ARG A 214 -6.50 15.91 8.11
C ARG A 214 -5.18 15.17 8.27
N PHE A 215 -5.24 13.87 8.55
CA PHE A 215 -4.04 13.08 8.83
C PHE A 215 -3.85 11.95 7.82
N ILE A 216 -2.58 11.68 7.56
CA ILE A 216 -2.12 10.47 6.86
C ILE A 216 -1.35 9.63 7.88
N PHE A 217 -1.66 8.36 7.96
CA PHE A 217 -0.88 7.36 8.69
C PHE A 217 0.04 6.67 7.69
N ILE A 218 1.35 6.67 7.92
CA ILE A 218 2.34 6.01 7.05
C ILE A 218 2.93 4.83 7.81
N ALA A 219 2.77 3.63 7.27
CA ALA A 219 3.50 2.46 7.74
C ALA A 219 4.97 2.57 7.30
N ASP A 220 5.88 2.54 8.25
CA ASP A 220 7.32 2.55 8.03
C ASP A 220 7.92 1.25 8.57
N GLY A 221 7.95 0.24 7.70
CA GLY A 221 8.37 -1.11 8.08
C GLY A 221 9.87 -1.26 8.32
N THR A 222 10.69 -0.33 7.87
CA THR A 222 12.13 -0.38 8.14
C THR A 222 12.49 0.24 9.48
N ASN A 223 11.79 1.31 9.87
CA ASN A 223 12.02 1.98 11.15
C ASN A 223 11.04 1.53 12.25
N GLU A 224 10.16 0.57 11.93
CA GLU A 224 9.21 -0.06 12.86
C GLU A 224 8.29 0.93 13.57
N VAL A 225 7.75 1.90 12.82
CA VAL A 225 6.84 2.92 13.34
C VAL A 225 5.67 3.16 12.38
N VAL A 226 4.60 3.72 12.90
CA VAL A 226 3.56 4.38 12.11
C VAL A 226 3.70 5.89 12.29
N ARG A 227 3.96 6.61 11.21
CA ARG A 227 4.08 8.07 11.19
C ARG A 227 2.71 8.71 11.05
N ILE A 228 2.48 9.79 11.75
CA ILE A 228 1.28 10.61 11.65
C ILE A 228 1.67 11.96 11.01
N VAL A 229 1.08 12.22 9.86
CA VAL A 229 1.44 13.32 8.98
C VAL A 229 0.23 14.22 8.77
N LEU A 230 0.42 15.53 8.79
CA LEU A 230 -0.60 16.49 8.34
C LEU A 230 -0.76 16.40 6.82
N ARG A 231 -1.95 16.07 6.35
CA ARG A 231 -2.20 15.85 4.91
C ARG A 231 -2.00 17.12 4.08
N GLU A 232 -2.40 18.27 4.62
CA GLU A 232 -2.29 19.55 3.92
C GLU A 232 -0.84 19.95 3.63
N THR A 233 0.04 19.87 4.62
CA THR A 233 1.44 20.29 4.52
C THR A 233 2.41 19.17 4.21
N LEU A 234 2.02 17.91 4.43
CA LEU A 234 2.85 16.72 4.45
C LEU A 234 3.89 16.72 5.59
N GLU A 235 3.70 17.53 6.62
CA GLU A 235 4.56 17.58 7.79
C GLU A 235 4.29 16.37 8.72
N GLU A 236 5.34 15.65 9.11
CA GLU A 236 5.24 14.64 10.16
C GLU A 236 5.12 15.33 11.51
N ILE A 237 4.00 15.11 12.20
CA ILE A 237 3.73 15.70 13.51
C ILE A 237 4.12 14.79 14.66
N THR A 238 4.06 13.49 14.47
CA THR A 238 4.46 12.48 15.46
C THR A 238 4.49 11.10 14.81
N ASN A 239 4.89 10.10 15.57
CA ASN A 239 4.79 8.69 15.23
C ASN A 239 4.53 7.86 16.47
N PHE A 240 4.16 6.59 16.30
CA PHE A 240 4.01 5.63 17.39
C PHE A 240 4.54 4.26 16.95
N GLY A 241 4.80 3.42 17.95
CA GLY A 241 5.43 2.12 17.80
C GLY A 241 6.96 2.19 17.91
N ASP A 242 7.55 1.05 18.04
CA ASP A 242 8.99 0.79 17.99
C ASP A 242 9.23 -0.66 17.60
N GLY A 243 10.48 -1.07 17.42
CA GLY A 243 10.82 -2.45 17.03
C GLY A 243 10.52 -3.45 18.14
N GLY A 244 9.81 -4.52 17.82
CA GLY A 244 9.55 -5.60 18.75
C GLY A 244 8.25 -6.36 18.49
N ARG A 245 7.90 -7.27 19.41
CA ARG A 245 6.76 -8.18 19.24
C ARG A 245 5.65 -7.99 20.29
N GLN A 246 5.81 -7.04 21.21
CA GLN A 246 4.77 -6.71 22.17
C GLN A 246 3.63 -5.95 21.50
N PRO A 247 2.40 -5.94 22.06
CA PRO A 247 1.34 -5.09 21.58
C PRO A 247 1.80 -3.63 21.46
N GLY A 248 1.58 -3.00 20.31
CA GLY A 248 2.02 -1.65 19.99
C GLY A 248 3.44 -1.52 19.46
N GLN A 249 4.26 -2.56 19.55
CA GLN A 249 5.52 -2.67 18.82
C GLN A 249 5.30 -3.27 17.44
N PHE A 250 6.26 -3.11 16.53
CA PHE A 250 6.19 -3.62 15.17
C PHE A 250 7.39 -4.51 14.83
N TYR A 251 7.13 -5.47 13.94
CA TYR A 251 8.15 -6.29 13.31
C TYR A 251 7.82 -6.43 11.83
N GLY A 252 8.28 -5.47 11.03
CA GLY A 252 7.94 -5.37 9.61
C GLY A 252 6.52 -4.90 9.36
N VAL A 253 6.10 -3.78 10.01
CA VAL A 253 4.80 -3.16 9.69
C VAL A 253 4.74 -2.82 8.22
N HIS A 254 3.71 -3.36 7.52
CA HIS A 254 3.70 -3.37 6.06
C HIS A 254 2.50 -2.62 5.48
N SER A 255 1.30 -3.04 5.78
CA SER A 255 0.09 -2.39 5.27
C SER A 255 -0.72 -1.79 6.41
N ILE A 256 -1.44 -0.73 6.09
CA ILE A 256 -2.21 0.06 7.05
C ILE A 256 -3.59 0.40 6.49
N ALA A 257 -4.60 0.36 7.32
CA ALA A 257 -5.97 0.74 6.97
C ALA A 257 -6.68 1.41 8.15
N THR A 258 -7.75 2.14 7.84
CA THR A 258 -8.61 2.77 8.84
C THR A 258 -10.05 2.34 8.66
N ASP A 259 -10.78 2.10 9.75
CA ASP A 259 -12.22 1.85 9.72
C ASP A 259 -13.04 3.15 9.87
N SER A 260 -14.37 3.04 9.73
CA SER A 260 -15.28 4.18 9.83
C SER A 260 -15.32 4.86 11.21
N LYS A 261 -14.78 4.20 12.25
CA LYS A 261 -14.65 4.75 13.61
C LYS A 261 -13.31 5.46 13.83
N GLY A 262 -12.42 5.45 12.80
CA GLY A 262 -11.08 6.03 12.88
C GLY A 262 -10.05 5.10 13.53
N ASN A 263 -10.37 3.84 13.83
CA ASN A 263 -9.39 2.88 14.30
C ASN A 263 -8.37 2.59 13.20
N VAL A 264 -7.12 2.41 13.58
CA VAL A 264 -6.02 2.06 12.67
C VAL A 264 -5.75 0.56 12.79
N TYR A 265 -5.62 -0.09 11.64
CA TYR A 265 -5.24 -1.49 11.53
C TYR A 265 -3.91 -1.58 10.80
N THR A 266 -2.99 -2.36 11.32
CA THR A 266 -1.69 -2.65 10.69
C THR A 266 -1.54 -4.14 10.47
N THR A 267 -0.89 -4.49 9.37
CA THR A 267 -0.43 -5.86 9.13
C THR A 267 1.08 -5.89 9.09
N GLU A 268 1.66 -6.98 9.53
CA GLU A 268 3.11 -7.18 9.54
C GLU A 268 3.51 -8.29 8.58
N THR A 269 4.59 -8.05 7.87
CA THR A 269 5.18 -9.01 6.92
C THR A 269 6.33 -9.81 7.56
N TYR A 270 6.95 -10.68 6.78
CA TYR A 270 8.05 -11.56 7.22
C TYR A 270 7.69 -12.29 8.52
N GLU A 271 8.52 -12.15 9.54
CA GLU A 271 8.36 -12.83 10.83
C GLU A 271 7.34 -12.16 11.78
N GLY A 272 6.84 -10.97 11.44
CA GLY A 272 5.80 -10.27 12.22
C GLY A 272 4.50 -11.07 12.26
N LYS A 273 3.96 -11.43 11.10
CA LYS A 273 2.82 -12.37 10.91
C LYS A 273 1.61 -12.07 11.78
N ARG A 274 1.27 -10.81 11.99
CA ARG A 274 0.12 -10.41 12.82
C ARG A 274 -0.64 -9.23 12.24
N VAL A 275 -1.85 -9.03 12.76
CA VAL A 275 -2.68 -7.85 12.60
C VAL A 275 -2.82 -7.18 13.95
N GLN A 276 -2.65 -5.86 14.01
CA GLN A 276 -2.93 -5.08 15.21
C GLN A 276 -4.02 -4.06 14.93
N ARG A 277 -4.88 -3.79 15.92
CA ARG A 277 -5.87 -2.72 15.90
C ARG A 277 -5.55 -1.70 16.97
N PHE A 278 -5.40 -0.45 16.56
CA PHE A 278 -5.22 0.70 17.43
C PHE A 278 -6.55 1.47 17.52
N VAL A 279 -7.13 1.51 18.70
CA VAL A 279 -8.45 2.12 18.89
C VAL A 279 -8.31 3.64 18.96
N PHE A 280 -9.01 4.34 18.10
CA PHE A 280 -9.06 5.80 18.10
C PHE A 280 -9.72 6.34 19.36
N LYS A 281 -9.07 7.24 20.07
CA LYS A 281 -9.54 7.85 21.33
C LYS A 281 -9.78 9.35 21.19
N GLY A 282 -9.67 9.89 19.99
CA GLY A 282 -9.75 11.32 19.73
C GLY A 282 -8.42 11.94 19.35
N VAL A 283 -8.46 13.22 19.03
CA VAL A 283 -7.27 14.03 18.73
C VAL A 283 -6.87 14.78 20.01
N GLY A 284 -5.60 14.70 20.36
CA GLY A 284 -5.05 15.35 21.54
C GLY A 284 -3.77 16.12 21.22
N THR A 285 -3.19 16.75 22.23
CA THR A 285 -1.89 17.39 22.13
C THR A 285 -0.80 16.35 21.93
N VAL A 286 0.11 16.59 20.99
CA VAL A 286 1.32 15.78 20.82
C VAL A 286 2.27 16.07 21.98
N ASN A 287 2.57 15.07 22.77
CA ASN A 287 3.63 15.17 23.78
C ASN A 287 4.99 15.00 23.11
N ALA A 288 5.97 15.80 23.49
CA ALA A 288 7.35 15.73 22.99
C ALA A 288 8.09 14.43 23.39
N GLY A 289 7.48 13.58 24.21
CA GLY A 289 8.01 12.29 24.61
C GLY A 289 7.67 11.17 23.62
N ARG A 290 8.26 10.01 23.84
CA ARG A 290 8.01 8.80 23.04
C ARG A 290 6.52 8.47 22.99
N GLN A 291 6.00 8.29 21.80
CA GLN A 291 4.62 7.86 21.54
C GLN A 291 4.46 6.33 21.54
N GLY A 292 5.45 5.60 22.05
CA GLY A 292 5.40 4.15 22.19
C GLY A 292 4.38 3.69 23.23
N VAL A 293 4.21 2.38 23.37
CA VAL A 293 3.36 1.80 24.41
C VAL A 293 3.90 2.20 25.78
N LEU A 294 3.13 3.02 26.50
CA LEU A 294 3.45 3.32 27.89
C LEU A 294 3.16 2.08 28.71
N TRP A 295 4.21 1.40 29.16
CA TRP A 295 4.08 0.38 30.18
C TRP A 295 3.51 1.05 31.45
N PRO A 296 2.49 0.44 32.09
CA PRO A 296 2.02 0.96 33.36
C PRO A 296 3.23 1.03 34.32
N LYS A 297 3.46 2.20 34.88
CA LYS A 297 4.44 2.32 35.98
C LYS A 297 4.00 1.34 37.07
N ARG A 298 4.87 0.42 37.42
CA ARG A 298 4.68 -0.47 38.56
C ARG A 298 4.68 0.34 39.85
#